data_b5d0035246dce7a27fbd185065f2b8af
#
_entry.id   b5d0035246dce7a27fbd185065f2b8af
#
_cell.length_a   1.000
_cell.length_b   1.000
_cell.length_c   1.000
_cell.angle_alpha   90.00
_cell.angle_beta   90.00
_cell.angle_gamma   90.00
#
_symmetry.space_group_name_H-M   'P 1'
#
loop_
_entity.id
_entity.type
_entity.pdbx_description
1 polymer ?
#
loop_
_entity_poly.entity_id
_entity_poly.type
_entity_poly.pdbx_seq_one_letter_code
_entity_poly.pdbx_strand_id
1 'polypeptide(L)'
;MTKWTNISLDYFMKHLGECWMDTESDSPVYKMKIEENHLNPLKFTHGGLVAAFLDATMGSACSRACDMKHCFTVSLTTNFVATSQLGEVIFSKPIITKKTAHLCYATATVTNEKDDIIATACGVWKPIKKSLIKRQEHSE
;
A
#
# COMPACT_ATOMS: atom_id res chain seq x y z
N MET A 1 14.64 -7.95 16.16
CA MET A 1 14.30 -8.58 14.85
C MET A 1 13.00 -8.00 14.34
N THR A 2 12.98 -7.60 13.09
CA THR A 2 11.76 -7.08 12.45
C THR A 2 10.70 -8.17 12.37
N LYS A 3 9.52 -7.89 12.88
CA LYS A 3 8.38 -8.80 12.81
C LYS A 3 7.48 -8.41 11.64
N TRP A 4 7.37 -9.29 10.68
CA TRP A 4 6.53 -9.12 9.50
C TRP A 4 5.16 -9.78 9.68
N THR A 5 4.11 -9.06 9.36
CA THR A 5 2.73 -9.55 9.36
C THR A 5 2.14 -9.45 7.96
N ASN A 6 1.54 -10.54 7.47
CA ASN A 6 0.85 -10.53 6.18
C ASN A 6 -0.45 -9.72 6.31
N ILE A 7 -0.62 -8.75 5.41
CA ILE A 7 -1.80 -7.87 5.37
C ILE A 7 -2.69 -8.12 4.14
N SER A 8 -2.36 -9.11 3.31
CA SER A 8 -3.05 -9.44 2.06
C SER A 8 -3.96 -10.66 2.19
N LEU A 9 -4.71 -10.75 3.28
CA LEU A 9 -5.45 -11.96 3.64
C LEU A 9 -6.78 -12.11 2.90
N ASP A 10 -7.38 -11.01 2.43
CA ASP A 10 -8.74 -10.99 1.94
C ASP A 10 -8.92 -10.19 0.65
N TYR A 11 -9.94 -10.55 -0.13
CA TYR A 11 -10.48 -9.82 -1.28
C TYR A 11 -9.41 -9.46 -2.32
N PHE A 12 -9.39 -8.20 -2.77
CA PHE A 12 -8.50 -7.77 -3.84
C PHE A 12 -7.00 -7.96 -3.51
N MET A 13 -6.59 -7.67 -2.28
CA MET A 13 -5.19 -7.85 -1.88
C MET A 13 -4.74 -9.30 -1.94
N LYS A 14 -5.64 -10.26 -1.66
CA LYS A 14 -5.34 -11.68 -1.80
C LYS A 14 -5.06 -12.07 -3.25
N HIS A 15 -5.76 -11.47 -4.22
CA HIS A 15 -5.47 -11.68 -5.64
C HIS A 15 -4.17 -11.03 -6.10
N LEU A 16 -3.83 -9.90 -5.47
CA LEU A 16 -2.61 -9.18 -5.81
C LEU A 16 -1.35 -9.96 -5.43
N GLY A 17 -1.38 -10.65 -4.31
CA GLY A 17 -0.25 -11.44 -3.78
C GLY A 17 0.09 -11.07 -2.35
N GLU A 18 1.10 -11.71 -1.80
CA GLU A 18 1.49 -11.50 -0.41
C GLU A 18 2.12 -10.12 -0.18
N CYS A 19 1.50 -9.34 0.68
CA CYS A 19 2.01 -8.07 1.15
C CYS A 19 2.27 -8.14 2.65
N TRP A 20 3.47 -7.79 3.06
CA TRP A 20 3.94 -7.89 4.44
C TRP A 20 4.21 -6.51 5.02
N MET A 21 3.84 -6.31 6.27
CA MET A 21 4.08 -5.08 7.02
C MET A 21 5.02 -5.36 8.19
N ASP A 22 6.01 -4.48 8.36
CA ASP A 22 6.82 -4.43 9.59
C ASP A 22 5.98 -3.84 10.72
N THR A 23 5.73 -4.66 11.74
CA THR A 23 4.86 -4.28 12.87
C THR A 23 5.62 -3.64 14.04
N GLU A 24 6.94 -3.62 14.01
CA GLU A 24 7.76 -3.08 15.10
C GLU A 24 8.14 -1.61 14.92
N SER A 25 7.91 -1.06 13.72
CA SER A 25 8.24 0.33 13.42
C SER A 25 7.04 1.26 13.62
N ASP A 26 7.28 2.43 14.19
CA ASP A 26 6.29 3.52 14.25
C ASP A 26 5.96 4.07 12.87
N SER A 27 6.92 3.97 11.95
CA SER A 27 6.73 4.26 10.52
C SER A 27 6.77 2.94 9.75
N PRO A 28 5.62 2.33 9.47
CA PRO A 28 5.58 0.99 8.91
C PRO A 28 6.22 0.93 7.52
N VAL A 29 7.01 -0.11 7.30
CA VAL A 29 7.55 -0.48 6.00
C VAL A 29 6.79 -1.71 5.52
N TYR A 30 6.47 -1.73 4.23
CA TYR A 30 5.77 -2.84 3.59
C TYR A 30 6.65 -3.46 2.53
N LYS A 31 6.48 -4.75 2.27
CA LYS A 31 7.19 -5.43 1.20
C LYS A 31 6.30 -6.38 0.43
N MET A 32 6.65 -6.58 -0.83
CA MET A 32 6.03 -7.55 -1.74
C MET A 32 7.08 -8.15 -2.65
N LYS A 33 7.04 -9.46 -2.83
CA LYS A 33 7.87 -10.15 -3.81
C LYS A 33 7.17 -10.13 -5.17
N ILE A 34 7.90 -9.81 -6.22
CA ILE A 34 7.36 -9.80 -7.58
C ILE A 34 7.28 -11.22 -8.11
N GLU A 35 6.07 -11.61 -8.51
CA GLU A 35 5.72 -12.93 -9.04
C GLU A 35 5.33 -12.83 -10.52
N GLU A 36 5.16 -13.96 -11.18
CA GLU A 36 4.88 -14.03 -12.62
C GLU A 36 3.61 -13.27 -13.02
N ASN A 37 2.55 -13.39 -12.23
CA ASN A 37 1.28 -12.68 -12.48
C ASN A 37 1.34 -11.16 -12.26
N HIS A 38 2.47 -10.65 -11.78
CA HIS A 38 2.71 -9.21 -11.62
C HIS A 38 3.36 -8.55 -12.83
N LEU A 39 3.72 -9.34 -13.84
CA LEU A 39 4.51 -8.86 -14.97
C LEU A 39 3.62 -8.33 -16.10
N ASN A 40 4.17 -7.35 -16.85
CA ASN A 40 3.62 -6.91 -18.13
C ASN A 40 4.17 -7.80 -19.27
N PRO A 41 3.69 -7.61 -20.53
CA PRO A 41 4.17 -8.42 -21.65
C PRO A 41 5.68 -8.30 -21.93
N LEU A 42 6.33 -7.25 -21.45
CA LEU A 42 7.78 -7.07 -21.55
C LEU A 42 8.56 -7.75 -20.43
N LYS A 43 7.86 -8.47 -19.53
CA LYS A 43 8.41 -9.19 -18.38
C LYS A 43 9.01 -8.28 -17.28
N PHE A 44 8.57 -7.03 -17.23
CA PHE A 44 8.81 -6.13 -16.10
C PHE A 44 7.55 -6.04 -15.23
N THR A 45 7.73 -5.64 -13.98
CA THR A 45 6.59 -5.43 -13.09
C THR A 45 5.62 -4.43 -13.70
N HIS A 46 4.35 -4.82 -13.79
CA HIS A 46 3.29 -3.97 -14.32
C HIS A 46 3.10 -2.74 -13.44
N GLY A 47 3.00 -1.56 -14.05
CA GLY A 47 2.78 -0.31 -13.31
C GLY A 47 1.51 -0.33 -12.45
N GLY A 48 0.46 -1.00 -12.92
CA GLY A 48 -0.77 -1.21 -12.15
C GLY A 48 -0.56 -1.99 -10.86
N LEU A 49 0.37 -2.96 -10.85
CA LEU A 49 0.77 -3.69 -9.62
C LEU A 49 1.41 -2.72 -8.62
N VAL A 50 2.34 -1.89 -9.07
CA VAL A 50 3.03 -0.91 -8.21
C VAL A 50 2.04 0.12 -7.67
N ALA A 51 1.11 0.61 -8.49
CA ALA A 51 0.06 1.53 -8.07
C ALA A 51 -0.88 0.89 -7.02
N ALA A 52 -1.29 -0.36 -7.22
CA ALA A 52 -2.11 -1.10 -6.26
C ALA A 52 -1.37 -1.35 -4.94
N PHE A 53 -0.08 -1.69 -5.00
CA PHE A 53 0.77 -1.84 -3.83
C PHE A 53 0.90 -0.53 -3.05
N LEU A 54 1.10 0.59 -3.74
CA LEU A 54 1.14 1.92 -3.13
C LEU A 54 -0.21 2.28 -2.48
N ASP A 55 -1.32 2.08 -3.18
CA ASP A 55 -2.65 2.36 -2.63
C ASP A 55 -2.91 1.57 -1.34
N ALA A 56 -2.63 0.29 -1.36
CA ALA A 56 -2.84 -0.58 -0.21
C ALA A 56 -1.95 -0.20 0.99
N THR A 57 -0.66 0.04 0.75
CA THR A 57 0.30 0.33 1.81
C THR A 57 0.13 1.72 2.39
N MET A 58 -0.14 2.71 1.56
CA MET A 58 -0.42 4.09 2.00
C MET A 58 -1.76 4.17 2.73
N GLY A 59 -2.79 3.47 2.24
CA GLY A 59 -4.08 3.34 2.92
C GLY A 59 -3.96 2.66 4.28
N SER A 60 -3.16 1.61 4.39
CA SER A 60 -2.84 0.94 5.66
C SER A 60 -2.15 1.89 6.64
N ALA A 61 -1.15 2.66 6.18
CA ALA A 61 -0.46 3.64 7.00
C ALA A 61 -1.40 4.75 7.49
N CYS A 62 -2.28 5.24 6.63
CA CYS A 62 -3.31 6.21 6.99
C CYS A 62 -4.31 5.66 8.00
N SER A 63 -4.75 4.41 7.83
CA SER A 63 -5.63 3.73 8.79
C SER A 63 -4.99 3.68 10.17
N ARG A 64 -3.74 3.28 10.26
CA ARG A 64 -2.98 3.23 11.52
C ARG A 64 -2.85 4.61 12.16
N ALA A 65 -2.58 5.64 11.38
CA ALA A 65 -2.49 7.03 11.85
C ALA A 65 -3.86 7.58 12.32
N CYS A 66 -4.96 7.03 11.84
CA CYS A 66 -6.33 7.44 12.14
C CYS A 66 -7.05 6.45 13.07
N ASP A 67 -6.38 5.96 14.10
CA ASP A 67 -6.92 5.05 15.12
C ASP A 67 -7.50 3.75 14.53
N MET A 68 -6.82 3.18 13.54
CA MET A 68 -7.21 1.94 12.85
C MET A 68 -8.56 2.02 12.13
N LYS A 69 -9.02 3.22 11.77
CA LYS A 69 -10.21 3.40 10.92
C LYS A 69 -9.90 2.97 9.49
N HIS A 70 -10.85 2.30 8.86
CA HIS A 70 -10.75 2.09 7.42
C HIS A 70 -10.75 3.42 6.68
N CYS A 71 -10.02 3.49 5.57
CA CYS A 71 -9.91 4.70 4.77
C CYS A 71 -10.33 4.41 3.34
N PHE A 72 -11.09 5.34 2.73
CA PHE A 72 -11.30 5.35 1.29
C PHE A 72 -10.18 6.15 0.62
N THR A 73 -9.68 5.67 -0.49
CA THR A 73 -8.76 6.41 -1.34
C THR A 73 -9.51 7.55 -2.03
N VAL A 74 -9.07 8.78 -1.81
CA VAL A 74 -9.63 9.96 -2.50
C VAL A 74 -8.84 10.24 -3.76
N SER A 75 -7.51 10.23 -3.66
CA SER A 75 -6.63 10.44 -4.80
C SER A 75 -5.31 9.73 -4.57
N LEU A 76 -4.69 9.32 -5.68
CA LEU A 76 -3.36 8.73 -5.68
C LEU A 76 -2.65 9.18 -6.97
N THR A 77 -1.51 9.82 -6.82
CA THR A 77 -0.62 10.17 -7.92
C THR A 77 0.67 9.39 -7.78
N THR A 78 1.01 8.65 -8.82
CA THR A 78 2.20 7.79 -8.84
C THR A 78 3.11 8.19 -9.98
N ASN A 79 4.41 8.27 -9.70
CA ASN A 79 5.46 8.41 -10.70
C ASN A 79 6.27 7.12 -10.74
N PHE A 80 6.38 6.50 -11.91
CA PHE A 80 7.17 5.29 -12.13
C PHE A 80 8.57 5.71 -12.55
N VAL A 81 9.55 5.44 -11.71
CA VAL A 81 10.92 5.93 -11.87
C VAL A 81 11.82 4.87 -12.54
N ALA A 82 11.66 3.61 -12.14
CA ALA A 82 12.43 2.48 -12.63
C ALA A 82 11.58 1.23 -12.67
N THR A 83 12.08 0.20 -13.35
CA THR A 83 11.44 -1.11 -13.44
C THR A 83 11.93 -2.06 -12.35
N SER A 84 11.15 -3.09 -12.09
CA SER A 84 11.57 -4.25 -11.30
C SER A 84 11.21 -5.53 -12.05
N GLN A 85 11.82 -6.65 -11.67
CA GLN A 85 11.73 -7.92 -12.38
C GLN A 85 11.24 -9.04 -11.47
N LEU A 86 10.89 -10.15 -12.08
CA LEU A 86 10.50 -11.38 -11.39
C LEU A 86 11.51 -11.75 -10.30
N GLY A 87 11.02 -12.03 -9.11
CA GLY A 87 11.81 -12.45 -7.97
C GLY A 87 12.37 -11.33 -7.11
N GLU A 88 12.37 -10.09 -7.59
CA GLU A 88 12.76 -8.93 -6.77
C GLU A 88 11.74 -8.68 -5.67
N VAL A 89 12.21 -8.15 -4.54
CA VAL A 89 11.36 -7.67 -3.45
C VAL A 89 11.33 -6.14 -3.51
N ILE A 90 10.14 -5.59 -3.56
CA ILE A 90 9.92 -4.15 -3.48
C ILE A 90 9.40 -3.75 -2.10
N PHE A 91 9.80 -2.57 -1.66
CA PHE A 91 9.45 -2.02 -0.35
C PHE A 91 8.72 -0.70 -0.51
N SER A 92 7.60 -0.53 0.17
CA SER A 92 6.89 0.74 0.27
C SER A 92 7.15 1.35 1.64
N LYS A 93 7.48 2.64 1.65
CA LYS A 93 7.79 3.41 2.87
C LYS A 93 6.85 4.63 2.94
N PRO A 94 5.61 4.47 3.40
CA PRO A 94 4.67 5.58 3.53
C PRO A 94 5.06 6.53 4.66
N ILE A 95 4.82 7.83 4.43
CA ILE A 95 4.98 8.88 5.42
C ILE A 95 3.69 9.68 5.47
N ILE A 96 3.11 9.82 6.66
CA ILE A 96 1.95 10.69 6.87
C ILE A 96 2.41 12.14 6.86
N THR A 97 1.98 12.88 5.87
CA THR A 97 2.34 14.31 5.71
C THR A 97 1.47 15.20 6.57
N LYS A 98 0.16 14.93 6.59
CA LYS A 98 -0.82 15.71 7.35
C LYS A 98 -2.03 14.85 7.67
N LYS A 99 -2.53 14.99 8.87
CA LYS A 99 -3.82 14.42 9.28
C LYS A 99 -4.73 15.56 9.72
N THR A 100 -5.93 15.62 9.15
CA THR A 100 -7.00 16.55 9.55
C THR A 100 -8.14 15.77 10.19
N ALA A 101 -9.21 16.48 10.59
CA ALA A 101 -10.41 15.82 11.13
C ALA A 101 -11.07 14.85 10.15
N HIS A 102 -10.92 15.05 8.83
CA HIS A 102 -11.63 14.30 7.80
C HIS A 102 -10.74 13.61 6.78
N LEU A 103 -9.48 14.02 6.65
CA LEU A 103 -8.58 13.54 5.60
C LEU A 103 -7.20 13.20 6.17
N CYS A 104 -6.55 12.24 5.53
CA CYS A 104 -5.17 11.87 5.79
C CYS A 104 -4.36 11.97 4.50
N TYR A 105 -3.27 12.72 4.54
CA TYR A 105 -2.37 12.96 3.42
C TYR A 105 -1.09 12.16 3.64
N ALA A 106 -0.63 11.47 2.61
CA ALA A 106 0.58 10.67 2.69
C ALA A 106 1.42 10.79 1.43
N THR A 107 2.71 10.57 1.58
CA THR A 107 3.65 10.31 0.50
C THR A 107 4.26 8.93 0.70
N ALA A 108 4.80 8.35 -0.36
CA ALA A 108 5.54 7.10 -0.25
C ALA A 108 6.61 6.99 -1.33
N THR A 109 7.64 6.23 -1.03
CA THR A 109 8.66 5.81 -1.98
C THR A 109 8.67 4.29 -2.03
N VAL A 110 8.69 3.73 -3.23
CA VAL A 110 8.93 2.30 -3.44
C VAL A 110 10.38 2.11 -3.86
N THR A 111 11.07 1.23 -3.18
CA THR A 111 12.48 0.89 -3.47
C THR A 111 12.63 -0.61 -3.70
N ASN A 112 13.73 -1.02 -4.35
CA ASN A 112 14.15 -2.42 -4.40
C ASN A 112 15.07 -2.78 -3.22
N GLU A 113 15.62 -3.98 -3.23
CA GLU A 113 16.56 -4.47 -2.19
C GLU A 113 17.88 -3.73 -2.14
N LYS A 114 18.23 -2.98 -3.19
CA LYS A 114 19.42 -2.13 -3.28
C LYS A 114 19.17 -0.67 -2.91
N ASP A 115 17.97 -0.37 -2.41
CA ASP A 115 17.50 0.99 -2.14
C ASP A 115 17.36 1.89 -3.38
N ASP A 116 17.36 1.34 -4.58
CA ASP A 116 17.04 2.10 -5.79
C ASP A 116 15.55 2.45 -5.81
N ILE A 117 15.22 3.68 -6.18
CA ILE A 117 13.85 4.15 -6.27
C ILE A 117 13.16 3.54 -7.50
N ILE A 118 12.05 2.83 -7.27
CA ILE A 118 11.19 2.25 -8.30
C ILE A 118 10.03 3.19 -8.62
N ALA A 119 9.42 3.77 -7.61
CA ALA A 119 8.30 4.69 -7.76
C ALA A 119 8.21 5.66 -6.59
N THR A 120 7.55 6.79 -6.83
CA THR A 120 7.16 7.74 -5.80
C THR A 120 5.66 8.01 -5.91
N ALA A 121 5.02 8.35 -4.80
CA ALA A 121 3.60 8.64 -4.79
C ALA A 121 3.24 9.69 -3.75
N CYS A 122 2.13 10.37 -4.00
CA CYS A 122 1.40 11.15 -3.01
C CYS A 122 -0.09 10.87 -3.15
N GLY A 123 -0.82 11.00 -2.07
CA GLY A 123 -2.25 10.73 -2.11
C GLY A 123 -2.99 11.23 -0.88
N VAL A 124 -4.30 11.03 -0.93
CA VAL A 124 -5.24 11.46 0.10
C VAL A 124 -6.20 10.33 0.39
N TRP A 125 -6.43 10.06 1.67
CA TRP A 125 -7.36 9.04 2.15
C TRP A 125 -8.37 9.66 3.10
N LYS A 126 -9.60 9.17 3.04
CA LYS A 126 -10.69 9.60 3.92
C LYS A 126 -10.99 8.49 4.93
N PRO A 127 -10.72 8.72 6.24
CA PRO A 127 -11.17 7.80 7.28
C PRO A 127 -12.69 7.72 7.30
N ILE A 128 -13.24 6.50 7.40
CA ILE A 128 -14.67 6.27 7.40
C ILE A 128 -15.19 5.94 8.79
N LYS A 129 -16.43 6.37 9.07
CA LYS A 129 -17.10 6.03 10.32
C LYS A 129 -17.51 4.56 10.34
N LYS A 130 -17.39 3.90 11.49
CA LYS A 130 -17.83 2.49 11.69
C LYS A 130 -19.29 2.25 11.27
N SER A 131 -20.17 3.26 11.36
CA SER A 131 -21.56 3.17 10.95
C SER A 131 -21.77 2.90 9.45
N LEU A 132 -20.80 3.26 8.59
CA LEU A 132 -20.90 2.98 7.16
C LEU A 132 -20.55 1.51 6.84
N ILE A 133 -19.69 0.89 7.63
CA ILE A 133 -19.33 -0.52 7.48
C ILE A 133 -20.50 -1.42 7.82
N LYS A 134 -21.22 -1.14 8.90
CA LYS A 134 -22.39 -1.92 9.34
C LYS A 134 -23.57 -1.90 8.37
N ARG A 135 -23.67 -0.87 7.51
CA ARG A 135 -24.72 -0.80 6.48
C ARG A 135 -24.53 -1.80 5.35
N GLN A 136 -23.30 -2.18 5.06
CA GLN A 136 -23.00 -3.18 4.03
C GLN A 136 -23.22 -4.61 4.52
N GLU A 137 -23.02 -4.88 5.81
CA GLU A 137 -23.28 -6.20 6.42
C GLU A 137 -24.77 -6.55 6.52
N HIS A 138 -25.67 -5.56 6.42
CA HIS A 138 -27.13 -5.74 6.52
C HIS A 138 -27.86 -5.68 5.18
N SER A 139 -27.14 -5.50 4.05
CA SER A 139 -27.71 -5.44 2.71
C SER A 139 -27.52 -6.73 1.88
N GLU A 140 -27.01 -7.79 2.49
CA GLU A 140 -26.89 -9.13 1.90
C GLU A 140 -28.10 -10.02 2.29
#